data_fd05c4444e56138788d190ef2f41fa22
#
_entry.id   fd05c4444e56138788d190ef2f41fa22
#
_cell.length_a   1.000
_cell.length_b   1.000
_cell.length_c   1.000
_cell.angle_alpha   90.00
_cell.angle_beta   90.00
_cell.angle_gamma   90.00
#
_symmetry.space_group_name_H-M   'P 1'
#
loop_
_entity.id
_entity.type
_entity.pdbx_description
1 polymer ?
#
loop_
_entity_poly.entity_id
_entity_poly.type
_entity_poly.pdbx_seq_one_letter_code
_entity_poly.pdbx_strand_id
1 'polypeptide(L)'
;MSETVFDWFLERGFIEQSTSDDLKTILKTPLSFYFGIDPTAESPHLGNWVGILASMKLQKLGHRPIILVGGATGLIGDPSGKDLERPLLSAEVIQKNVDSLTQVLKKFLDFNHPTAAPLIVNNYDWFSKMNMIEFLRDVGKQFRLGTMLAKESVKNRVNSEEGMSFTEFSYQILQGYDFYYLFEKYGVNLQIGGSDQYGNIVAGIDLTRRLSKKTVYGLTFPLLVRSDGKKFGKSEKGAIWLKEELCSPFEMYQYLVRVPDKDVKRMLQMLTLLEMDEINLIVKEIEKTPNLAQKRLAEEVTLLVHGEKGLKEALGATDALSPGKMNFCEEGLTAMQENMPNIELSSSDVLSKPYIDVVVRSGLIESKSEVRRLIQNQGAYLNGKKITDPNFVITKDFLLQENLCVVSAGKKKSVLIRLKF
;
A
#
# COMPACT_ATOMS: atom_id res chain seq x y z
N MET A 1 29.82 12.55 -8.51
CA MET A 1 28.94 12.77 -9.69
C MET A 1 27.53 12.86 -9.15
N SER A 2 26.73 13.84 -9.56
CA SER A 2 25.32 13.90 -9.11
C SER A 2 24.59 12.67 -9.64
N GLU A 3 23.97 11.92 -8.72
CA GLU A 3 23.12 10.77 -9.02
C GLU A 3 22.03 11.21 -10.01
N THR A 4 21.93 10.53 -11.16
CA THR A 4 20.83 10.79 -12.09
C THR A 4 19.59 10.02 -11.65
N VAL A 5 18.39 10.52 -11.98
CA VAL A 5 17.11 9.80 -11.73
C VAL A 5 17.18 8.37 -12.28
N PHE A 6 17.76 8.20 -13.46
CA PHE A 6 17.83 6.90 -14.10
C PHE A 6 18.73 5.94 -13.31
N ASP A 7 19.88 6.42 -12.82
CA ASP A 7 20.80 5.60 -12.03
C ASP A 7 20.14 5.18 -10.70
N TRP A 8 19.43 6.10 -10.03
CA TRP A 8 18.66 5.79 -8.83
C TRP A 8 17.59 4.71 -9.07
N PHE A 9 16.85 4.80 -10.18
CA PHE A 9 15.84 3.79 -10.53
C PHE A 9 16.47 2.45 -10.86
N LEU A 10 17.60 2.45 -11.59
CA LEU A 10 18.30 1.22 -12.00
C LEU A 10 18.86 0.46 -10.80
N GLU A 11 19.58 1.13 -9.91
CA GLU A 11 20.21 0.53 -8.73
C GLU A 11 19.20 -0.07 -7.76
N ARG A 12 18.01 0.51 -7.70
CA ARG A 12 16.90 0.04 -6.84
C ARG A 12 16.02 -1.01 -7.49
N GLY A 13 16.21 -1.31 -8.76
CA GLY A 13 15.35 -2.23 -9.48
C GLY A 13 13.95 -1.67 -9.76
N PHE A 14 13.83 -0.34 -9.92
CA PHE A 14 12.56 0.30 -10.31
C PHE A 14 12.27 0.16 -11.80
N ILE A 15 13.25 -0.18 -12.63
CA ILE A 15 13.05 -0.30 -14.07
C ILE A 15 12.70 -1.74 -14.41
N GLU A 16 11.44 -2.00 -14.74
CA GLU A 16 10.98 -3.28 -15.30
C GLU A 16 11.00 -3.24 -16.82
N GLN A 17 10.38 -2.22 -17.40
CA GLN A 17 10.36 -2.00 -18.85
C GLN A 17 10.49 -0.51 -19.16
N SER A 18 11.19 -0.20 -20.22
CA SER A 18 11.30 1.13 -20.81
C SER A 18 10.91 1.09 -22.28
N THR A 19 10.23 2.13 -22.75
CA THR A 19 9.85 2.25 -24.16
C THR A 19 10.94 2.90 -25.03
N SER A 20 12.08 3.28 -24.44
CA SER A 20 13.24 3.86 -25.14
C SER A 20 14.53 3.55 -24.41
N ASP A 21 15.55 3.20 -25.16
CA ASP A 21 16.93 3.04 -24.65
C ASP A 21 17.56 4.38 -24.26
N ASP A 22 17.06 5.48 -24.81
CA ASP A 22 17.54 6.83 -24.54
C ASP A 22 16.99 7.43 -23.23
N LEU A 23 16.18 6.67 -22.46
CA LEU A 23 15.52 7.20 -21.27
C LEU A 23 16.53 7.79 -20.25
N LYS A 24 17.71 7.20 -20.14
CA LYS A 24 18.82 7.75 -19.32
C LYS A 24 19.21 9.17 -19.74
N THR A 25 19.21 9.44 -21.05
CA THR A 25 19.56 10.77 -21.59
C THR A 25 18.39 11.73 -21.43
N ILE A 26 17.17 11.28 -21.66
CA ILE A 26 15.94 12.07 -21.56
C ILE A 26 15.75 12.57 -20.13
N LEU A 27 15.97 11.72 -19.13
CA LEU A 27 15.81 12.05 -17.70
C LEU A 27 16.93 12.95 -17.13
N LYS A 28 17.94 13.33 -17.91
CA LYS A 28 18.92 14.36 -17.50
C LYS A 28 18.34 15.77 -17.52
N THR A 29 17.28 15.98 -18.27
CA THR A 29 16.62 17.29 -18.40
C THR A 29 15.28 17.25 -17.69
N PRO A 30 14.94 18.25 -16.88
CA PRO A 30 13.62 18.36 -16.26
C PRO A 30 12.49 18.21 -17.29
N LEU A 31 11.53 17.36 -16.98
CA LEU A 31 10.36 17.12 -17.83
C LEU A 31 9.09 16.97 -16.97
N SER A 32 7.93 17.08 -17.61
CA SER A 32 6.66 16.74 -16.99
C SER A 32 6.36 15.23 -17.22
N PHE A 33 5.99 14.55 -16.16
CA PHE A 33 5.57 13.14 -16.21
C PHE A 33 4.20 12.97 -15.56
N TYR A 34 3.49 11.89 -15.89
CA TYR A 34 2.29 11.56 -15.16
C TYR A 34 2.28 10.15 -14.57
N PHE A 35 1.59 10.04 -13.45
CA PHE A 35 1.25 8.81 -12.78
C PHE A 35 -0.25 8.78 -12.53
N GLY A 36 -0.92 7.72 -12.99
CA GLY A 36 -2.37 7.56 -12.90
C GLY A 36 -2.78 6.60 -11.78
N ILE A 37 -3.85 6.95 -11.08
CA ILE A 37 -4.48 6.09 -10.05
C ILE A 37 -5.99 6.14 -10.22
N ASP A 38 -6.63 4.99 -10.45
CA ASP A 38 -8.08 4.88 -10.44
C ASP A 38 -8.64 4.89 -9.01
N PRO A 39 -9.72 5.65 -8.76
CA PRO A 39 -10.31 5.82 -7.43
C PRO A 39 -11.22 4.64 -7.05
N THR A 40 -10.66 3.44 -7.05
CA THR A 40 -11.38 2.21 -6.68
C THR A 40 -11.61 2.07 -5.17
N ALA A 41 -11.01 2.94 -4.36
CA ALA A 41 -11.17 3.06 -2.92
C ALA A 41 -10.83 4.49 -2.46
N GLU A 42 -11.15 4.82 -1.21
CA GLU A 42 -10.90 6.13 -0.60
C GLU A 42 -9.42 6.46 -0.36
N SER A 43 -8.51 5.51 -0.58
CA SER A 43 -7.08 5.67 -0.35
C SER A 43 -6.25 4.88 -1.37
N PRO A 44 -5.05 5.35 -1.71
CA PRO A 44 -4.04 4.47 -2.27
C PRO A 44 -3.66 3.41 -1.23
N HIS A 45 -3.22 2.26 -1.70
CA HIS A 45 -2.66 1.21 -0.86
C HIS A 45 -1.14 1.09 -1.07
N LEU A 46 -0.49 0.26 -0.27
CA LEU A 46 0.97 0.08 -0.31
C LEU A 46 1.49 -0.40 -1.68
N GLY A 47 0.65 -1.02 -2.52
CA GLY A 47 0.98 -1.32 -3.92
C GLY A 47 1.11 -0.07 -4.81
N ASN A 48 0.35 0.99 -4.53
CA ASN A 48 0.46 2.27 -5.23
C ASN A 48 1.65 3.11 -4.72
N TRP A 49 2.15 2.78 -3.52
CA TRP A 49 3.23 3.52 -2.87
C TRP A 49 4.49 3.60 -3.72
N VAL A 50 4.84 2.55 -4.46
CA VAL A 50 5.99 2.53 -5.37
C VAL A 50 5.92 3.68 -6.38
N GLY A 51 4.76 3.87 -7.02
CA GLY A 51 4.55 4.97 -7.99
C GLY A 51 4.54 6.35 -7.34
N ILE A 52 4.00 6.45 -6.12
CA ILE A 52 4.02 7.70 -5.33
C ILE A 52 5.46 8.03 -4.95
N LEU A 53 6.24 7.06 -4.44
CA LEU A 53 7.64 7.24 -4.07
C LEU A 53 8.51 7.62 -5.28
N ALA A 54 8.29 6.97 -6.42
CA ALA A 54 8.94 7.34 -7.68
C ALA A 54 8.61 8.78 -8.08
N SER A 55 7.35 9.20 -7.90
CA SER A 55 6.92 10.58 -8.17
C SER A 55 7.58 11.59 -7.24
N MET A 56 7.72 11.27 -5.95
CA MET A 56 8.44 12.11 -4.97
C MET A 56 9.93 12.26 -5.37
N LYS A 57 10.60 11.16 -5.74
CA LYS A 57 12.03 11.21 -6.14
C LYS A 57 12.22 11.98 -7.45
N LEU A 58 11.36 11.76 -8.44
CA LEU A 58 11.37 12.52 -9.69
C LEU A 58 11.18 14.02 -9.43
N GLN A 59 10.21 14.41 -8.59
CA GLN A 59 9.99 15.80 -8.23
C GLN A 59 11.20 16.42 -7.54
N LYS A 60 11.79 15.72 -6.56
CA LYS A 60 13.01 16.17 -5.86
C LYS A 60 14.18 16.45 -6.82
N LEU A 61 14.22 15.77 -7.97
CA LEU A 61 15.23 15.95 -9.00
C LEU A 61 14.78 16.91 -10.12
N GLY A 62 13.70 17.66 -9.91
CA GLY A 62 13.25 18.76 -10.77
C GLY A 62 12.25 18.37 -11.86
N HIS A 63 11.80 17.10 -11.94
CA HIS A 63 10.73 16.69 -12.87
C HIS A 63 9.37 17.02 -12.29
N ARG A 64 8.46 17.52 -13.13
CA ARG A 64 7.14 17.97 -12.70
C ARG A 64 6.12 16.82 -12.68
N PRO A 65 5.56 16.45 -11.51
CA PRO A 65 4.52 15.42 -11.44
C PRO A 65 3.17 15.95 -11.88
N ILE A 66 2.49 15.22 -12.75
CA ILE A 66 1.06 15.33 -13.00
C ILE A 66 0.42 14.04 -12.48
N ILE A 67 -0.35 14.14 -11.42
CA ILE A 67 -1.04 12.97 -10.86
C ILE A 67 -2.45 12.94 -11.42
N LEU A 68 -2.76 11.89 -12.17
CA LEU A 68 -4.07 11.69 -12.73
C LEU A 68 -4.91 10.81 -11.82
N VAL A 69 -6.03 11.34 -11.33
CA VAL A 69 -7.06 10.56 -10.67
C VAL A 69 -8.10 10.16 -11.70
N GLY A 70 -8.28 8.86 -11.87
CA GLY A 70 -9.10 8.29 -12.95
C GLY A 70 -10.60 8.32 -12.65
N GLY A 71 -11.22 9.50 -12.49
CA GLY A 71 -12.66 9.61 -12.22
C GLY A 71 -13.52 9.00 -13.32
N ALA A 72 -13.14 9.14 -14.60
CA ALA A 72 -13.84 8.49 -15.71
C ALA A 72 -13.41 7.02 -15.87
N THR A 73 -12.11 6.74 -15.86
CA THR A 73 -11.59 5.37 -15.99
C THR A 73 -11.97 4.47 -14.83
N GLY A 74 -12.15 5.01 -13.63
CA GLY A 74 -12.65 4.29 -12.46
C GLY A 74 -14.11 3.81 -12.60
N LEU A 75 -14.94 4.50 -13.42
CA LEU A 75 -16.29 4.05 -13.76
C LEU A 75 -16.30 2.87 -14.75
N ILE A 76 -15.18 2.66 -15.47
CA ILE A 76 -15.04 1.61 -16.48
C ILE A 76 -14.35 0.37 -15.89
N GLY A 77 -13.26 0.57 -15.14
CA GLY A 77 -12.46 -0.49 -14.53
C GLY A 77 -11.34 -1.02 -15.42
N ASP A 78 -10.10 -0.89 -14.94
CA ASP A 78 -8.89 -1.38 -15.61
C ASP A 78 -8.82 -2.92 -15.58
N PRO A 79 -8.75 -3.61 -16.75
CA PRO A 79 -8.58 -5.05 -16.83
C PRO A 79 -7.17 -5.54 -16.52
N SER A 80 -6.17 -4.65 -16.51
CA SER A 80 -4.75 -5.01 -16.41
C SER A 80 -4.45 -5.79 -15.12
N GLY A 81 -3.83 -6.97 -15.26
CA GLY A 81 -3.45 -7.85 -14.16
C GLY A 81 -4.63 -8.41 -13.34
N LYS A 82 -5.80 -8.58 -13.98
CA LYS A 82 -7.02 -9.13 -13.38
C LYS A 82 -7.59 -10.28 -14.19
N ASP A 83 -8.09 -11.28 -13.47
CA ASP A 83 -8.74 -12.47 -14.07
C ASP A 83 -10.24 -12.26 -14.25
N LEU A 84 -10.87 -11.38 -13.47
CA LEU A 84 -12.30 -11.10 -13.47
C LEU A 84 -12.57 -9.61 -13.69
N GLU A 85 -13.73 -9.31 -14.28
CA GLU A 85 -14.23 -7.93 -14.43
C GLU A 85 -14.46 -7.28 -13.05
N ARG A 86 -14.13 -6.01 -12.94
CA ARG A 86 -14.34 -5.26 -11.69
C ARG A 86 -15.82 -4.92 -11.55
N PRO A 87 -16.39 -5.02 -10.33
CA PRO A 87 -17.69 -4.45 -10.05
C PRO A 87 -17.69 -2.94 -10.36
N LEU A 88 -18.67 -2.49 -11.14
CA LEU A 88 -18.83 -1.08 -11.44
C LEU A 88 -19.29 -0.34 -10.19
N LEU A 89 -18.58 0.72 -9.84
CA LEU A 89 -18.95 1.61 -8.74
C LEU A 89 -19.89 2.70 -9.25
N SER A 90 -20.76 3.23 -8.38
CA SER A 90 -21.62 4.36 -8.74
C SER A 90 -20.80 5.64 -8.88
N ALA A 91 -21.32 6.62 -9.62
CA ALA A 91 -20.66 7.91 -9.81
C ALA A 91 -20.42 8.65 -8.50
N GLU A 92 -21.34 8.53 -7.53
CA GLU A 92 -21.23 9.14 -6.20
C GLU A 92 -20.08 8.52 -5.40
N VAL A 93 -19.94 7.19 -5.45
CA VAL A 93 -18.84 6.47 -4.78
C VAL A 93 -17.51 6.86 -5.41
N ILE A 94 -17.43 6.90 -6.74
CA ILE A 94 -16.22 7.31 -7.45
C ILE A 94 -15.85 8.75 -7.08
N GLN A 95 -16.81 9.70 -7.05
CA GLN A 95 -16.52 11.09 -6.69
C GLN A 95 -16.00 11.19 -5.25
N LYS A 96 -16.62 10.51 -4.29
CA LYS A 96 -16.13 10.45 -2.91
C LYS A 96 -14.69 9.93 -2.85
N ASN A 97 -14.40 8.86 -3.60
CA ASN A 97 -13.07 8.29 -3.65
C ASN A 97 -12.05 9.24 -4.29
N VAL A 98 -12.42 9.95 -5.38
CA VAL A 98 -11.59 11.00 -6.02
C VAL A 98 -11.18 12.07 -5.01
N ASP A 99 -12.15 12.59 -4.25
CA ASP A 99 -11.89 13.64 -3.27
C ASP A 99 -10.95 13.16 -2.17
N SER A 100 -11.22 11.99 -1.60
CA SER A 100 -10.40 11.38 -0.54
C SER A 100 -8.99 11.06 -1.03
N LEU A 101 -8.86 10.43 -2.18
CA LEU A 101 -7.59 10.05 -2.80
C LEU A 101 -6.72 11.28 -3.11
N THR A 102 -7.36 12.35 -3.62
CA THR A 102 -6.70 13.63 -3.87
C THR A 102 -6.11 14.24 -2.60
N GLN A 103 -6.84 14.19 -1.48
CA GLN A 103 -6.33 14.69 -0.20
C GLN A 103 -5.15 13.87 0.32
N VAL A 104 -5.20 12.55 0.17
CA VAL A 104 -4.09 11.67 0.57
C VAL A 104 -2.84 11.95 -0.28
N LEU A 105 -2.99 12.07 -1.61
CA LEU A 105 -1.88 12.32 -2.53
C LEU A 105 -1.19 13.67 -2.30
N LYS A 106 -1.94 14.68 -1.87
CA LYS A 106 -1.39 16.00 -1.52
C LYS A 106 -0.36 15.96 -0.38
N LYS A 107 -0.38 14.93 0.48
CA LYS A 107 0.56 14.80 1.58
C LYS A 107 1.99 14.45 1.13
N PHE A 108 2.13 13.84 -0.05
CA PHE A 108 3.40 13.25 -0.50
C PHE A 108 4.20 14.13 -1.46
N LEU A 109 3.59 15.15 -2.05
CA LEU A 109 4.23 15.99 -3.06
C LEU A 109 4.39 17.43 -2.57
N ASP A 110 5.47 18.07 -2.95
CA ASP A 110 5.74 19.48 -2.61
C ASP A 110 5.06 20.42 -3.61
N PHE A 111 3.91 20.98 -3.21
CA PHE A 111 3.14 21.94 -4.01
C PHE A 111 3.77 23.34 -4.07
N ASN A 112 4.76 23.61 -3.22
CA ASN A 112 5.50 24.88 -3.18
C ASN A 112 6.83 24.79 -3.95
N HIS A 113 7.12 23.67 -4.62
CA HIS A 113 8.35 23.50 -5.37
C HIS A 113 8.46 24.55 -6.47
N PRO A 114 9.56 25.31 -6.56
CA PRO A 114 9.64 26.53 -7.40
C PRO A 114 9.49 26.25 -8.89
N THR A 115 9.91 25.10 -9.39
CA THR A 115 9.92 24.75 -10.84
C THR A 115 9.17 23.48 -11.17
N ALA A 116 8.94 22.61 -10.18
CA ALA A 116 8.34 21.28 -10.35
C ALA A 116 7.08 21.13 -9.49
N ALA A 117 6.32 22.21 -9.27
CA ALA A 117 5.06 22.13 -8.53
C ALA A 117 4.10 21.14 -9.20
N PRO A 118 3.58 20.15 -8.45
CA PRO A 118 2.74 19.10 -8.99
C PRO A 118 1.37 19.63 -9.40
N LEU A 119 0.69 18.89 -10.25
CA LEU A 119 -0.71 19.10 -10.56
C LEU A 119 -1.47 17.79 -10.34
N ILE A 120 -2.63 17.85 -9.68
CA ILE A 120 -3.57 16.73 -9.60
C ILE A 120 -4.73 17.05 -10.54
N VAL A 121 -5.03 16.11 -11.43
CA VAL A 121 -6.09 16.26 -12.45
C VAL A 121 -7.04 15.05 -12.40
N ASN A 122 -8.29 15.28 -12.82
CA ASN A 122 -9.30 14.24 -12.93
C ASN A 122 -9.68 14.03 -14.40
N ASN A 123 -9.56 12.83 -14.93
CA ASN A 123 -9.90 12.58 -16.33
C ASN A 123 -11.42 12.68 -16.62
N TYR A 124 -12.26 12.70 -15.60
CA TYR A 124 -13.68 13.01 -15.76
C TYR A 124 -13.91 14.44 -16.34
N ASP A 125 -12.99 15.39 -16.07
CA ASP A 125 -13.11 16.77 -16.53
C ASP A 125 -13.11 16.91 -18.05
N TRP A 126 -12.46 16.03 -18.78
CA TRP A 126 -12.46 16.02 -20.25
C TRP A 126 -13.38 14.98 -20.84
N PHE A 127 -13.47 13.77 -20.28
CA PHE A 127 -14.35 12.73 -20.83
C PHE A 127 -15.84 13.07 -20.70
N SER A 128 -16.26 13.72 -19.60
CA SER A 128 -17.66 14.13 -19.42
C SER A 128 -18.17 15.15 -20.45
N LYS A 129 -17.25 15.87 -21.09
CA LYS A 129 -17.56 16.91 -22.10
C LYS A 129 -17.41 16.41 -23.54
N MET A 130 -16.90 15.19 -23.70
CA MET A 130 -16.58 14.63 -25.00
C MET A 130 -17.80 13.96 -25.63
N ASN A 131 -18.08 14.31 -26.90
CA ASN A 131 -19.13 13.63 -27.64
C ASN A 131 -18.67 12.22 -28.04
N MET A 132 -19.51 11.23 -27.80
CA MET A 132 -19.19 9.82 -28.09
C MET A 132 -18.85 9.57 -29.57
N ILE A 133 -19.60 10.17 -30.48
CA ILE A 133 -19.38 9.96 -31.93
C ILE A 133 -18.06 10.60 -32.36
N GLU A 134 -17.77 11.80 -31.87
CA GLU A 134 -16.49 12.48 -32.13
C GLU A 134 -15.32 11.69 -31.56
N PHE A 135 -15.44 11.18 -30.33
CA PHE A 135 -14.42 10.33 -29.73
C PHE A 135 -14.14 9.06 -30.56
N LEU A 136 -15.17 8.37 -30.99
CA LEU A 136 -14.99 7.18 -31.82
C LEU A 136 -14.38 7.51 -33.20
N ARG A 137 -14.82 8.62 -33.82
CA ARG A 137 -14.32 9.06 -35.13
C ARG A 137 -12.87 9.53 -35.07
N ASP A 138 -12.49 10.31 -34.08
CA ASP A 138 -11.20 11.01 -34.06
C ASP A 138 -10.13 10.28 -33.26
N VAL A 139 -10.52 9.64 -32.17
CA VAL A 139 -9.65 8.84 -31.29
C VAL A 139 -9.76 7.36 -31.60
N GLY A 140 -10.96 6.80 -31.59
CA GLY A 140 -11.20 5.37 -31.76
C GLY A 140 -10.59 4.80 -33.05
N LYS A 141 -10.68 5.53 -34.18
CA LYS A 141 -10.09 5.11 -35.46
C LYS A 141 -8.58 4.98 -35.44
N GLN A 142 -7.88 5.57 -34.47
CA GLN A 142 -6.43 5.46 -34.33
C GLN A 142 -6.00 4.10 -33.76
N PHE A 143 -6.91 3.43 -33.09
CA PHE A 143 -6.65 2.12 -32.50
C PHE A 143 -6.97 1.00 -33.50
N ARG A 144 -6.06 0.01 -33.60
CA ARG A 144 -6.25 -1.16 -34.46
C ARG A 144 -6.71 -2.33 -33.61
N LEU A 145 -7.88 -2.87 -33.89
CA LEU A 145 -8.50 -3.95 -33.12
C LEU A 145 -7.55 -5.15 -32.94
N GLY A 146 -6.88 -5.57 -34.03
CA GLY A 146 -5.91 -6.67 -33.95
C GLY A 146 -4.76 -6.41 -32.97
N THR A 147 -4.23 -5.18 -32.93
CA THR A 147 -3.17 -4.79 -31.96
C THR A 147 -3.70 -4.78 -30.53
N MET A 148 -4.95 -4.33 -30.34
CA MET A 148 -5.57 -4.29 -29.00
C MET A 148 -5.83 -5.70 -28.47
N LEU A 149 -6.35 -6.60 -29.31
CA LEU A 149 -6.62 -8.00 -28.96
C LEU A 149 -5.35 -8.84 -28.75
N ALA A 150 -4.24 -8.46 -29.37
CA ALA A 150 -2.96 -9.15 -29.24
C ALA A 150 -2.25 -8.90 -27.90
N LYS A 151 -2.67 -7.90 -27.12
CA LYS A 151 -2.09 -7.64 -25.79
C LYS A 151 -2.36 -8.82 -24.86
N GLU A 152 -1.34 -9.26 -24.13
CA GLU A 152 -1.41 -10.46 -23.29
C GLU A 152 -2.58 -10.43 -22.29
N SER A 153 -2.75 -9.30 -21.59
CA SER A 153 -3.84 -9.11 -20.63
C SER A 153 -5.22 -9.24 -21.28
N VAL A 154 -5.39 -8.70 -22.50
CA VAL A 154 -6.64 -8.78 -23.24
C VAL A 154 -6.87 -10.18 -23.81
N LYS A 155 -5.83 -10.77 -24.41
CA LYS A 155 -5.90 -12.11 -25.01
C LYS A 155 -6.33 -13.18 -24.02
N ASN A 156 -5.75 -13.16 -22.82
CA ASN A 156 -6.09 -14.12 -21.77
C ASN A 156 -7.55 -13.99 -21.33
N ARG A 157 -8.04 -12.76 -21.19
CA ARG A 157 -9.42 -12.48 -20.78
C ARG A 157 -10.44 -12.82 -21.87
N VAL A 158 -10.18 -12.44 -23.13
CA VAL A 158 -11.08 -12.75 -24.25
C VAL A 158 -11.24 -14.25 -24.45
N ASN A 159 -10.21 -15.05 -24.15
CA ASN A 159 -10.24 -16.51 -24.28
C ASN A 159 -10.71 -17.23 -22.99
N SER A 160 -11.03 -16.52 -21.90
CA SER A 160 -11.61 -17.13 -20.69
C SER A 160 -13.11 -17.42 -20.88
N GLU A 161 -13.67 -18.29 -20.04
CA GLU A 161 -15.11 -18.63 -20.09
C GLU A 161 -16.01 -17.40 -19.89
N GLU A 162 -15.60 -16.46 -19.02
CA GLU A 162 -16.36 -15.24 -18.74
C GLU A 162 -16.19 -14.17 -19.82
N GLY A 163 -15.10 -14.24 -20.61
CA GLY A 163 -14.80 -13.28 -21.64
C GLY A 163 -14.41 -11.90 -21.10
N MET A 164 -14.57 -10.88 -21.94
CA MET A 164 -14.28 -9.48 -21.63
C MET A 164 -15.41 -8.60 -22.20
N SER A 165 -16.00 -7.73 -21.40
CA SER A 165 -17.00 -6.79 -21.89
C SER A 165 -16.37 -5.73 -22.81
N PHE A 166 -17.17 -5.13 -23.69
CA PHE A 166 -16.73 -4.00 -24.50
C PHE A 166 -16.31 -2.81 -23.64
N THR A 167 -17.00 -2.60 -22.52
CA THR A 167 -16.67 -1.55 -21.54
C THR A 167 -15.26 -1.73 -21.02
N GLU A 168 -14.94 -2.90 -20.49
CA GLU A 168 -13.60 -3.24 -19.98
C GLU A 168 -12.53 -3.16 -21.08
N PHE A 169 -12.85 -3.68 -22.29
CA PHE A 169 -11.96 -3.61 -23.45
C PHE A 169 -11.63 -2.18 -23.88
N SER A 170 -12.59 -1.25 -23.75
CA SER A 170 -12.42 0.15 -24.12
C SER A 170 -11.47 0.93 -23.20
N TYR A 171 -11.20 0.44 -21.98
CA TYR A 171 -10.34 1.10 -21.00
C TYR A 171 -9.00 1.54 -21.59
N GLN A 172 -8.34 0.69 -22.37
CA GLN A 172 -7.06 1.02 -22.98
C GLN A 172 -7.09 2.22 -23.93
N ILE A 173 -8.27 2.53 -24.53
CA ILE A 173 -8.44 3.70 -25.39
C ILE A 173 -8.53 4.95 -24.54
N LEU A 174 -9.23 4.88 -23.41
CA LEU A 174 -9.39 6.00 -22.48
C LEU A 174 -8.04 6.40 -21.88
N GLN A 175 -7.30 5.45 -21.30
CA GLN A 175 -5.97 5.73 -20.77
C GLN A 175 -4.99 6.19 -21.85
N GLY A 176 -5.10 5.65 -23.08
CA GLY A 176 -4.31 6.14 -24.21
C GLY A 176 -4.63 7.60 -24.54
N TYR A 177 -5.89 8.00 -24.48
CA TYR A 177 -6.30 9.39 -24.69
C TYR A 177 -5.85 10.31 -23.54
N ASP A 178 -5.86 9.83 -22.29
CA ASP A 178 -5.33 10.58 -21.15
C ASP A 178 -3.89 11.02 -21.41
N PHE A 179 -3.03 10.11 -21.89
CA PHE A 179 -1.64 10.47 -22.19
C PHE A 179 -1.54 11.55 -23.27
N TYR A 180 -2.27 11.39 -24.38
CA TYR A 180 -2.32 12.39 -25.44
C TYR A 180 -2.82 13.74 -24.92
N TYR A 181 -3.92 13.76 -24.16
CA TYR A 181 -4.48 14.99 -23.60
C TYR A 181 -3.50 15.69 -22.64
N LEU A 182 -2.84 14.93 -21.76
CA LEU A 182 -1.86 15.48 -20.83
C LEU A 182 -0.61 15.99 -21.54
N PHE A 183 -0.20 15.33 -22.63
CA PHE A 183 0.88 15.82 -23.50
C PHE A 183 0.50 17.17 -24.12
N GLU A 184 -0.66 17.27 -24.77
CA GLU A 184 -1.09 18.50 -25.45
C GLU A 184 -1.31 19.66 -24.47
N LYS A 185 -1.91 19.38 -23.32
CA LYS A 185 -2.33 20.44 -22.40
C LYS A 185 -1.25 20.84 -21.39
N TYR A 186 -0.43 19.90 -20.94
CA TYR A 186 0.51 20.12 -19.85
C TYR A 186 1.96 19.76 -20.20
N GLY A 187 2.23 19.38 -21.44
CA GLY A 187 3.57 19.02 -21.90
C GLY A 187 4.13 17.75 -21.24
N VAL A 188 3.27 16.79 -20.91
CA VAL A 188 3.69 15.52 -20.31
C VAL A 188 4.42 14.66 -21.34
N ASN A 189 5.69 14.36 -21.08
CA ASN A 189 6.52 13.57 -21.98
C ASN A 189 6.79 12.15 -21.52
N LEU A 190 6.48 11.82 -20.25
CA LEU A 190 6.72 10.51 -19.66
C LEU A 190 5.50 10.04 -18.88
N GLN A 191 5.10 8.79 -19.08
CA GLN A 191 4.18 8.08 -18.20
C GLN A 191 4.95 7.05 -17.37
N ILE A 192 4.69 7.03 -16.07
CA ILE A 192 5.21 5.98 -15.18
C ILE A 192 4.05 5.13 -14.64
N GLY A 193 4.29 3.84 -14.41
CA GLY A 193 3.27 2.92 -13.89
C GLY A 193 3.82 1.56 -13.50
N GLY A 194 2.97 0.68 -12.96
CA GLY A 194 3.32 -0.72 -12.73
C GLY A 194 3.52 -1.47 -14.05
N SER A 195 4.20 -2.61 -14.02
CA SER A 195 4.45 -3.42 -15.24
C SER A 195 3.16 -3.94 -15.88
N ASP A 196 2.08 -4.09 -15.13
CA ASP A 196 0.76 -4.39 -15.65
C ASP A 196 0.17 -3.29 -16.55
N GLN A 197 0.68 -2.04 -16.42
CA GLN A 197 0.25 -0.88 -17.20
C GLN A 197 0.97 -0.72 -18.54
N TYR A 198 2.01 -1.52 -18.82
CA TYR A 198 2.85 -1.34 -20.01
C TYR A 198 2.03 -1.28 -21.30
N GLY A 199 1.06 -2.18 -21.46
CA GLY A 199 0.19 -2.21 -22.64
C GLY A 199 -0.64 -0.93 -22.84
N ASN A 200 -1.15 -0.34 -21.74
CA ASN A 200 -1.92 0.90 -21.78
C ASN A 200 -1.01 2.10 -22.07
N ILE A 201 0.19 2.12 -21.46
CA ILE A 201 1.21 3.16 -21.70
C ILE A 201 1.60 3.19 -23.18
N VAL A 202 1.90 2.04 -23.79
CA VAL A 202 2.24 1.94 -25.21
C VAL A 202 1.08 2.40 -26.11
N ALA A 203 -0.17 2.13 -25.74
CA ALA A 203 -1.33 2.62 -26.47
C ALA A 203 -1.38 4.16 -26.48
N GLY A 204 -1.05 4.81 -25.37
CA GLY A 204 -0.97 6.28 -25.27
C GLY A 204 0.19 6.87 -26.07
N ILE A 205 1.35 6.21 -26.07
CA ILE A 205 2.51 6.60 -26.87
C ILE A 205 2.17 6.54 -28.37
N ASP A 206 1.55 5.45 -28.81
CA ASP A 206 1.14 5.28 -30.21
C ASP A 206 0.09 6.31 -30.63
N LEU A 207 -0.90 6.58 -29.79
CA LEU A 207 -1.92 7.59 -30.05
C LEU A 207 -1.28 8.98 -30.17
N THR A 208 -0.45 9.37 -29.23
CA THR A 208 0.25 10.68 -29.24
C THR A 208 1.07 10.83 -30.50
N ARG A 209 1.86 9.82 -30.87
CA ARG A 209 2.65 9.80 -32.10
C ARG A 209 1.77 9.96 -33.36
N ARG A 210 0.61 9.32 -33.41
CA ARG A 210 -0.29 9.38 -34.58
C ARG A 210 -0.95 10.75 -34.74
N LEU A 211 -1.37 11.35 -33.62
CA LEU A 211 -2.09 12.63 -33.63
C LEU A 211 -1.16 13.85 -33.69
N SER A 212 -0.11 13.88 -32.85
CA SER A 212 0.77 15.04 -32.72
C SER A 212 2.07 14.95 -33.51
N LYS A 213 2.43 13.75 -34.03
CA LYS A 213 3.75 13.46 -34.64
C LYS A 213 4.92 13.67 -33.67
N LYS A 214 4.67 13.67 -32.37
CA LYS A 214 5.68 13.80 -31.32
C LYS A 214 5.89 12.44 -30.62
N THR A 215 7.05 12.29 -30.00
CA THR A 215 7.40 11.10 -29.23
C THR A 215 7.27 11.40 -27.75
N VAL A 216 6.59 10.53 -27.04
CA VAL A 216 6.51 10.49 -25.57
C VAL A 216 6.97 9.12 -25.08
N TYR A 217 7.25 8.97 -23.80
CA TYR A 217 7.97 7.83 -23.27
C TYR A 217 7.19 7.16 -22.12
N GLY A 218 7.53 5.91 -21.86
CA GLY A 218 6.96 5.14 -20.78
C GLY A 218 8.04 4.41 -19.99
N LEU A 219 7.84 4.35 -18.68
CA LEU A 219 8.65 3.58 -17.74
C LEU A 219 7.73 2.79 -16.82
N THR A 220 7.98 1.50 -16.70
CA THR A 220 7.26 0.68 -15.74
C THR A 220 8.18 0.16 -14.65
N PHE A 221 7.63 0.06 -13.45
CA PHE A 221 8.28 -0.58 -12.31
C PHE A 221 7.64 -1.94 -12.01
N PRO A 222 8.42 -2.88 -11.43
CA PRO A 222 7.92 -4.21 -11.14
C PRO A 222 6.79 -4.17 -10.10
N LEU A 223 5.81 -5.03 -10.28
CA LEU A 223 4.82 -5.28 -9.24
C LEU A 223 5.49 -5.91 -8.03
N LEU A 224 5.13 -5.41 -6.84
CA LEU A 224 5.64 -5.98 -5.61
C LEU A 224 4.94 -7.31 -5.30
N VAL A 225 5.72 -8.38 -5.40
CA VAL A 225 5.31 -9.74 -5.07
C VAL A 225 6.23 -10.26 -3.98
N ARG A 226 5.68 -10.96 -3.01
CA ARG A 226 6.44 -11.64 -1.96
C ARG A 226 7.08 -12.92 -2.51
N SER A 227 8.09 -13.43 -1.83
CA SER A 227 8.76 -14.69 -2.20
C SER A 227 7.83 -15.92 -2.18
N ASP A 228 6.65 -15.82 -1.55
CA ASP A 228 5.60 -16.84 -1.58
C ASP A 228 4.62 -16.69 -2.77
N GLY A 229 4.89 -15.78 -3.71
CA GLY A 229 4.07 -15.51 -4.89
C GLY A 229 2.84 -14.61 -4.65
N LYS A 230 2.57 -14.22 -3.41
CA LYS A 230 1.44 -13.34 -3.09
C LYS A 230 1.77 -11.88 -3.36
N LYS A 231 0.76 -11.11 -3.80
CA LYS A 231 0.89 -9.66 -3.98
C LYS A 231 1.22 -8.99 -2.65
N PHE A 232 2.27 -8.16 -2.62
CA PHE A 232 2.63 -7.37 -1.45
C PHE A 232 1.61 -6.25 -1.19
N GLY A 233 1.47 -5.82 0.07
CA GLY A 233 0.52 -4.77 0.45
C GLY A 233 -0.90 -5.27 0.71
N LYS A 234 -1.08 -6.60 0.86
CA LYS A 234 -2.33 -7.22 1.31
C LYS A 234 -2.07 -8.08 2.54
N SER A 235 -2.84 -7.87 3.59
CA SER A 235 -2.92 -8.71 4.78
C SER A 235 -4.12 -9.64 4.70
N GLU A 236 -4.32 -10.49 5.69
CA GLU A 236 -5.54 -11.29 5.86
C GLU A 236 -6.79 -10.40 6.04
N LYS A 237 -6.61 -9.19 6.57
CA LYS A 237 -7.68 -8.20 6.77
C LYS A 237 -7.94 -7.31 5.54
N GLY A 238 -7.16 -7.44 4.47
CA GLY A 238 -7.31 -6.65 3.26
C GLY A 238 -6.06 -5.85 2.87
N ALA A 239 -6.24 -4.80 2.08
CA ALA A 239 -5.14 -3.96 1.62
C ALA A 239 -4.56 -3.10 2.76
N ILE A 240 -3.25 -2.85 2.72
CA ILE A 240 -2.58 -1.88 3.60
C ILE A 240 -2.73 -0.51 2.96
N TRP A 241 -3.61 0.29 3.52
CA TRP A 241 -3.97 1.62 3.03
C TRP A 241 -3.01 2.68 3.53
N LEU A 242 -2.84 3.78 2.77
CA LEU A 242 -2.01 4.91 3.17
C LEU A 242 -2.79 5.95 4.01
N LYS A 243 -4.12 5.85 4.04
CA LYS A 243 -5.00 6.70 4.85
C LYS A 243 -5.12 6.10 6.25
N GLU A 244 -4.87 6.90 7.28
CA GLU A 244 -4.80 6.48 8.67
C GLU A 244 -6.11 5.86 9.18
N GLU A 245 -7.25 6.40 8.73
CA GLU A 245 -8.58 5.91 9.14
C GLU A 245 -8.91 4.52 8.58
N LEU A 246 -8.18 4.06 7.54
CA LEU A 246 -8.36 2.75 6.94
C LEU A 246 -7.27 1.74 7.34
N CYS A 247 -6.12 2.21 7.76
CA CYS A 247 -5.00 1.41 8.25
C CYS A 247 -4.16 2.29 9.18
N SER A 248 -4.21 2.03 10.47
CA SER A 248 -3.48 2.82 11.45
C SER A 248 -1.96 2.73 11.24
N PRO A 249 -1.18 3.75 11.70
CA PRO A 249 0.28 3.70 11.68
C PRO A 249 0.85 2.43 12.32
N PHE A 250 0.22 1.96 13.40
CA PHE A 250 0.60 0.71 14.05
C PHE A 250 0.36 -0.53 13.17
N GLU A 251 -0.78 -0.64 12.51
CA GLU A 251 -1.09 -1.77 11.62
C GLU A 251 -0.11 -1.82 10.44
N MET A 252 0.19 -0.67 9.83
CA MET A 252 1.18 -0.55 8.76
C MET A 252 2.56 -0.97 9.26
N TYR A 253 3.00 -0.45 10.40
CA TYR A 253 4.29 -0.79 11.02
C TYR A 253 4.39 -2.29 11.28
N GLN A 254 3.37 -2.89 11.91
CA GLN A 254 3.32 -4.32 12.21
C GLN A 254 3.31 -5.21 10.96
N TYR A 255 2.69 -4.76 9.87
CA TYR A 255 2.74 -5.45 8.60
C TYR A 255 4.18 -5.49 8.05
N LEU A 256 4.88 -4.36 8.08
CA LEU A 256 6.22 -4.21 7.53
C LEU A 256 7.29 -4.92 8.38
N VAL A 257 7.18 -4.92 9.69
CA VAL A 257 8.09 -5.69 10.59
C VAL A 257 8.01 -7.20 10.35
N ARG A 258 6.91 -7.70 9.79
CA ARG A 258 6.72 -9.13 9.50
C ARG A 258 7.15 -9.54 8.09
N VAL A 259 7.78 -8.65 7.34
CA VAL A 259 8.33 -8.97 6.02
C VAL A 259 9.40 -10.06 6.15
N PRO A 260 9.36 -11.13 5.35
CA PRO A 260 10.37 -12.19 5.38
C PRO A 260 11.77 -11.65 5.06
N ASP A 261 12.81 -12.26 5.65
CA ASP A 261 14.23 -11.89 5.41
C ASP A 261 14.60 -11.91 3.92
N LYS A 262 14.00 -12.85 3.16
CA LYS A 262 14.20 -12.97 1.71
C LYS A 262 13.70 -11.76 0.91
N ASP A 263 12.69 -11.06 1.44
CA ASP A 263 12.01 -9.97 0.75
C ASP A 263 12.46 -8.59 1.22
N VAL A 264 12.99 -8.48 2.46
CA VAL A 264 13.21 -7.19 3.12
C VAL A 264 14.17 -6.28 2.36
N LYS A 265 15.22 -6.81 1.75
CA LYS A 265 16.14 -5.99 0.92
C LYS A 265 15.40 -5.33 -0.23
N ARG A 266 14.60 -6.11 -0.97
CA ARG A 266 13.80 -5.58 -2.09
C ARG A 266 12.77 -4.55 -1.61
N MET A 267 12.15 -4.78 -0.44
CA MET A 267 11.20 -3.82 0.12
C MET A 267 11.88 -2.53 0.56
N LEU A 268 13.07 -2.58 1.17
CA LEU A 268 13.87 -1.39 1.46
C LEU A 268 14.19 -0.60 0.20
N GLN A 269 14.59 -1.27 -0.88
CA GLN A 269 14.89 -0.64 -2.17
C GLN A 269 13.66 0.03 -2.79
N MET A 270 12.50 -0.61 -2.75
CA MET A 270 11.30 -0.20 -3.47
C MET A 270 10.34 0.71 -2.68
N LEU A 271 10.44 0.72 -1.34
CA LEU A 271 9.47 1.42 -0.49
C LEU A 271 10.07 2.56 0.34
N THR A 272 11.40 2.77 0.28
CA THR A 272 12.08 3.80 1.09
C THR A 272 12.92 4.73 0.21
N LEU A 273 13.30 5.88 0.77
CA LEU A 273 14.26 6.82 0.17
C LEU A 273 15.69 6.65 0.73
N LEU A 274 15.94 5.60 1.53
CA LEU A 274 17.28 5.31 2.07
C LEU A 274 18.31 5.14 0.95
N GLU A 275 19.53 5.61 1.13
CA GLU A 275 20.58 5.43 0.13
C GLU A 275 21.01 3.96 0.01
N MET A 276 21.44 3.53 -1.18
CA MET A 276 21.78 2.12 -1.43
C MET A 276 22.90 1.59 -0.53
N ASP A 277 23.87 2.43 -0.18
CA ASP A 277 24.95 2.07 0.74
C ASP A 277 24.40 1.76 2.14
N GLU A 278 23.45 2.56 2.63
CA GLU A 278 22.77 2.31 3.91
C GLU A 278 21.96 1.01 3.87
N ILE A 279 21.19 0.78 2.79
CA ILE A 279 20.45 -0.48 2.61
C ILE A 279 21.40 -1.68 2.64
N ASN A 280 22.53 -1.59 1.93
CA ASN A 280 23.52 -2.67 1.89
C ASN A 280 24.17 -2.93 3.27
N LEU A 281 24.41 -1.90 4.08
CA LEU A 281 24.89 -2.04 5.46
C LEU A 281 23.85 -2.73 6.33
N ILE A 282 22.59 -2.29 6.29
CA ILE A 282 21.49 -2.89 7.04
C ILE A 282 21.34 -4.38 6.71
N VAL A 283 21.39 -4.71 5.42
CA VAL A 283 21.23 -6.10 4.96
C VAL A 283 22.38 -6.99 5.42
N LYS A 284 23.61 -6.50 5.50
CA LYS A 284 24.77 -7.26 6.03
C LYS A 284 24.63 -7.62 7.51
N GLU A 285 23.87 -6.83 8.27
CA GLU A 285 23.66 -7.06 9.71
C GLU A 285 22.47 -7.99 10.01
N ILE A 286 21.69 -8.44 9.00
CA ILE A 286 20.51 -9.30 9.21
C ILE A 286 20.88 -10.59 9.97
N GLU A 287 22.00 -11.23 9.61
CA GLU A 287 22.44 -12.48 10.24
C GLU A 287 22.83 -12.30 11.72
N LYS A 288 23.34 -11.13 12.09
CA LYS A 288 23.79 -10.82 13.45
C LYS A 288 22.67 -10.26 14.33
N THR A 289 21.78 -9.47 13.73
CA THR A 289 20.73 -8.78 14.47
C THR A 289 19.36 -9.09 13.85
N PRO A 290 18.62 -10.06 14.41
CA PRO A 290 17.31 -10.45 13.89
C PRO A 290 16.34 -9.25 13.83
N ASN A 291 15.59 -9.17 12.74
CA ASN A 291 14.56 -8.15 12.47
C ASN A 291 15.07 -6.69 12.39
N LEU A 292 16.38 -6.43 12.33
CA LEU A 292 16.91 -5.07 12.20
C LEU A 292 16.42 -4.42 10.89
N ALA A 293 16.56 -5.13 9.78
CA ALA A 293 16.15 -4.63 8.46
C ALA A 293 14.64 -4.40 8.36
N GLN A 294 13.83 -5.30 8.94
CA GLN A 294 12.38 -5.16 8.98
C GLN A 294 11.94 -3.97 9.82
N LYS A 295 12.58 -3.75 10.97
CA LYS A 295 12.31 -2.57 11.81
C LYS A 295 12.63 -1.29 11.05
N ARG A 296 13.82 -1.22 10.42
CA ARG A 296 14.21 -0.06 9.64
C ARG A 296 13.26 0.20 8.47
N LEU A 297 12.84 -0.86 7.76
CA LEU A 297 11.81 -0.78 6.73
C LEU A 297 10.50 -0.19 7.28
N ALA A 298 10.04 -0.72 8.41
CA ALA A 298 8.79 -0.29 9.03
C ALA A 298 8.86 1.16 9.53
N GLU A 299 9.97 1.55 10.15
CA GLU A 299 10.21 2.93 10.60
C GLU A 299 10.19 3.91 9.43
N GLU A 300 10.96 3.64 8.36
CA GLU A 300 11.05 4.51 7.20
C GLU A 300 9.72 4.67 6.46
N VAL A 301 9.04 3.56 6.17
CA VAL A 301 7.76 3.63 5.44
C VAL A 301 6.68 4.28 6.28
N THR A 302 6.60 3.96 7.59
CA THR A 302 5.63 4.59 8.49
C THR A 302 5.90 6.09 8.65
N LEU A 303 7.18 6.48 8.74
CA LEU A 303 7.57 7.89 8.76
C LEU A 303 7.17 8.63 7.48
N LEU A 304 7.45 8.04 6.32
CA LEU A 304 7.12 8.65 5.03
C LEU A 304 5.61 8.79 4.81
N VAL A 305 4.81 7.82 5.27
CA VAL A 305 3.35 7.80 5.06
C VAL A 305 2.58 8.59 6.13
N HIS A 306 2.94 8.42 7.39
CA HIS A 306 2.18 8.96 8.54
C HIS A 306 2.92 10.07 9.31
N GLY A 307 4.16 10.39 8.90
CA GLY A 307 4.98 11.41 9.56
C GLY A 307 5.53 10.99 10.93
N GLU A 308 6.23 11.91 11.59
CA GLU A 308 6.85 11.66 12.92
C GLU A 308 5.82 11.27 13.99
N LYS A 309 4.64 11.90 13.95
CA LYS A 309 3.57 11.61 14.91
C LYS A 309 3.10 10.16 14.76
N GLY A 310 2.77 9.72 13.54
CA GLY A 310 2.32 8.35 13.29
C GLY A 310 3.40 7.31 13.61
N LEU A 311 4.68 7.59 13.31
CA LEU A 311 5.77 6.70 13.69
C LEU A 311 5.89 6.59 15.23
N LYS A 312 5.82 7.69 15.94
CA LYS A 312 5.85 7.68 17.41
C LYS A 312 4.71 6.88 18.01
N GLU A 313 3.50 7.03 17.49
CA GLU A 313 2.33 6.26 17.88
C GLU A 313 2.51 4.76 17.61
N ALA A 314 3.01 4.40 16.41
CA ALA A 314 3.28 3.00 16.05
C ALA A 314 4.32 2.34 16.95
N LEU A 315 5.41 3.06 17.27
CA LEU A 315 6.46 2.57 18.16
C LEU A 315 5.95 2.44 19.60
N GLY A 316 5.24 3.47 20.11
CA GLY A 316 4.62 3.43 21.44
C GLY A 316 3.65 2.28 21.60
N ALA A 317 2.77 2.05 20.62
CA ALA A 317 1.86 0.92 20.61
C ALA A 317 2.60 -0.42 20.53
N THR A 318 3.68 -0.51 19.73
CA THR A 318 4.50 -1.71 19.62
C THR A 318 5.18 -2.07 20.94
N ASP A 319 5.74 -1.07 21.63
CA ASP A 319 6.35 -1.27 22.94
C ASP A 319 5.30 -1.64 24.01
N ALA A 320 4.16 -0.96 23.99
CA ALA A 320 3.05 -1.25 24.90
C ALA A 320 2.51 -2.68 24.72
N LEU A 321 2.51 -3.21 23.49
CA LEU A 321 2.04 -4.54 23.14
C LEU A 321 3.09 -5.64 23.29
N SER A 322 4.36 -5.26 23.55
CA SER A 322 5.45 -6.23 23.69
C SER A 322 5.33 -6.98 25.03
N PRO A 323 5.08 -8.30 25.02
CA PRO A 323 5.01 -9.08 26.26
C PRO A 323 6.28 -8.94 27.10
N GLY A 324 6.09 -8.58 28.38
CA GLY A 324 7.19 -8.34 29.34
C GLY A 324 7.73 -6.90 29.35
N LYS A 325 7.27 -6.02 28.44
CA LYS A 325 7.53 -4.57 28.44
C LYS A 325 6.24 -3.76 28.35
N MET A 326 5.08 -4.40 28.50
CA MET A 326 3.79 -3.74 28.38
C MET A 326 3.73 -2.50 29.26
N ASN A 327 3.49 -1.35 28.64
CA ASN A 327 3.26 -0.10 29.35
C ASN A 327 1.76 0.11 29.48
N PHE A 328 1.27 0.02 30.71
CA PHE A 328 -0.16 0.17 31.05
C PHE A 328 -0.51 1.61 31.43
N CYS A 329 0.24 2.61 30.95
CA CYS A 329 -0.20 4.01 31.02
C CYS A 329 -1.46 4.22 30.16
N GLU A 330 -2.13 5.32 30.32
CA GLU A 330 -3.38 5.64 29.62
C GLU A 330 -3.22 5.58 28.10
N GLU A 331 -2.13 6.13 27.55
CA GLU A 331 -1.78 6.09 26.14
C GLU A 331 -1.52 4.65 25.64
N GLY A 332 -0.82 3.84 26.43
CA GLY A 332 -0.57 2.42 26.10
C GLY A 332 -1.84 1.57 26.11
N LEU A 333 -2.75 1.83 27.05
CA LEU A 333 -4.05 1.15 27.13
C LEU A 333 -4.97 1.54 25.96
N THR A 334 -4.98 2.80 25.57
CA THR A 334 -5.69 3.27 24.38
C THR A 334 -5.17 2.57 23.13
N ALA A 335 -3.86 2.52 22.95
CA ALA A 335 -3.24 1.79 21.84
C ALA A 335 -3.56 0.29 21.83
N MET A 336 -3.65 -0.34 23.02
CA MET A 336 -4.08 -1.73 23.15
C MET A 336 -5.54 -1.93 22.75
N GLN A 337 -6.44 -1.04 23.17
CA GLN A 337 -7.85 -1.13 22.84
C GLN A 337 -8.12 -1.00 21.34
N GLU A 338 -7.35 -0.17 20.65
CA GLU A 338 -7.48 0.07 19.21
C GLU A 338 -6.83 -1.02 18.36
N ASN A 339 -5.72 -1.60 18.83
CA ASN A 339 -4.81 -2.37 17.98
C ASN A 339 -4.64 -3.84 18.39
N MET A 340 -5.16 -4.27 19.55
CA MET A 340 -5.10 -5.68 19.96
C MET A 340 -6.40 -6.42 19.59
N PRO A 341 -6.30 -7.74 19.30
CA PRO A 341 -7.47 -8.59 19.40
C PRO A 341 -8.15 -8.38 20.75
N ASN A 342 -9.42 -8.02 20.74
CA ASN A 342 -10.16 -7.78 21.96
C ASN A 342 -11.44 -8.62 22.02
N ILE A 343 -11.85 -8.97 23.23
CA ILE A 343 -13.09 -9.69 23.51
C ILE A 343 -13.77 -9.09 24.73
N GLU A 344 -15.08 -9.05 24.70
CA GLU A 344 -15.89 -8.70 25.85
C GLU A 344 -16.35 -9.97 26.59
N LEU A 345 -16.06 -10.05 27.87
CA LEU A 345 -16.52 -11.13 28.75
C LEU A 345 -17.29 -10.56 29.95
N SER A 346 -18.23 -11.33 30.48
CA SER A 346 -18.89 -10.96 31.73
C SER A 346 -17.87 -10.94 32.88
N SER A 347 -18.01 -10.01 33.81
CA SER A 347 -17.19 -9.97 35.02
C SER A 347 -17.21 -11.29 35.78
N SER A 348 -18.35 -12.00 35.80
CA SER A 348 -18.50 -13.31 36.40
C SER A 348 -17.72 -14.44 35.69
N ASP A 349 -17.33 -14.24 34.45
CA ASP A 349 -16.54 -15.19 33.64
C ASP A 349 -15.02 -14.99 33.77
N VAL A 350 -14.62 -13.88 34.39
CA VAL A 350 -13.22 -13.49 34.56
C VAL A 350 -12.83 -13.45 36.05
N LEU A 351 -13.60 -12.71 36.84
CA LEU A 351 -13.29 -12.53 38.26
C LEU A 351 -13.56 -13.82 39.06
N SER A 352 -12.63 -14.12 39.95
CA SER A 352 -12.66 -15.33 40.77
C SER A 352 -12.62 -16.64 39.93
N LYS A 353 -12.16 -16.56 38.66
CA LYS A 353 -11.95 -17.74 37.80
C LYS A 353 -10.50 -18.05 37.65
N PRO A 354 -10.16 -19.36 37.48
CA PRO A 354 -8.80 -19.76 37.17
C PRO A 354 -8.31 -19.10 35.86
N TYR A 355 -7.07 -18.63 35.84
CA TYR A 355 -6.44 -18.03 34.65
C TYR A 355 -6.59 -18.92 33.41
N ILE A 356 -6.42 -20.24 33.58
CA ILE A 356 -6.57 -21.24 32.53
C ILE A 356 -7.94 -21.14 31.84
N ASP A 357 -8.99 -20.96 32.59
CA ASP A 357 -10.36 -20.90 32.07
C ASP A 357 -10.61 -19.61 31.31
N VAL A 358 -10.07 -18.50 31.81
CA VAL A 358 -10.17 -17.19 31.16
C VAL A 358 -9.39 -17.15 29.84
N VAL A 359 -8.19 -17.74 29.78
CA VAL A 359 -7.41 -17.83 28.56
C VAL A 359 -8.11 -18.63 27.46
N VAL A 360 -8.74 -19.77 27.83
CA VAL A 360 -9.52 -20.55 26.86
C VAL A 360 -10.77 -19.78 26.39
N ARG A 361 -11.49 -19.12 27.30
CA ARG A 361 -12.65 -18.29 26.94
C ARG A 361 -12.31 -17.10 26.07
N SER A 362 -11.11 -16.53 26.23
CA SER A 362 -10.64 -15.43 25.39
C SER A 362 -10.34 -15.86 23.95
N GLY A 363 -10.35 -17.15 23.63
CA GLY A 363 -9.99 -17.67 22.31
C GLY A 363 -8.49 -17.60 21.99
N LEU A 364 -7.65 -17.19 22.95
CA LEU A 364 -6.20 -17.11 22.75
C LEU A 364 -5.56 -18.49 22.56
N ILE A 365 -6.09 -19.50 23.29
CA ILE A 365 -5.70 -20.91 23.24
C ILE A 365 -6.95 -21.78 23.32
N GLU A 366 -6.99 -22.85 22.54
CA GLU A 366 -8.19 -23.69 22.39
C GLU A 366 -8.44 -24.65 23.56
N SER A 367 -7.38 -25.08 24.28
CA SER A 367 -7.51 -26.11 25.32
C SER A 367 -6.84 -25.77 26.64
N LYS A 368 -7.48 -26.18 27.75
CA LYS A 368 -6.92 -26.04 29.10
C LYS A 368 -5.57 -26.78 29.27
N SER A 369 -5.39 -27.91 28.60
CA SER A 369 -4.13 -28.68 28.64
C SER A 369 -2.98 -27.89 27.99
N GLU A 370 -3.25 -27.20 26.93
CA GLU A 370 -2.28 -26.36 26.24
C GLU A 370 -1.91 -25.12 27.07
N VAL A 371 -2.88 -24.50 27.76
CA VAL A 371 -2.59 -23.40 28.69
C VAL A 371 -1.71 -23.89 29.86
N ARG A 372 -1.95 -25.10 30.41
CA ARG A 372 -1.08 -25.65 31.45
C ARG A 372 0.36 -25.87 30.97
N ARG A 373 0.53 -26.40 29.74
CA ARG A 373 1.87 -26.52 29.13
C ARG A 373 2.54 -25.16 28.95
N LEU A 374 1.76 -24.14 28.52
CA LEU A 374 2.26 -22.79 28.38
C LEU A 374 2.74 -22.21 29.71
N ILE A 375 2.02 -22.43 30.81
CA ILE A 375 2.43 -22.02 32.16
C ILE A 375 3.72 -22.75 32.57
N GLN A 376 3.79 -24.07 32.38
CA GLN A 376 4.98 -24.87 32.68
C GLN A 376 6.20 -24.38 31.88
N ASN A 377 6.01 -24.00 30.59
CA ASN A 377 7.05 -23.45 29.74
C ASN A 377 7.30 -21.96 29.97
N GLN A 378 6.76 -21.39 31.05
CA GLN A 378 6.93 -19.98 31.44
C GLN A 378 6.50 -18.98 30.33
N GLY A 379 5.55 -19.35 29.48
CA GLY A 379 5.07 -18.56 28.37
C GLY A 379 3.71 -17.86 28.64
N ALA A 380 3.12 -18.01 29.84
CA ALA A 380 1.83 -17.42 30.19
C ALA A 380 2.00 -16.08 30.92
N TYR A 381 1.23 -15.06 30.51
CA TYR A 381 1.31 -13.74 31.13
C TYR A 381 -0.11 -13.15 31.33
N LEU A 382 -0.28 -12.44 32.44
CA LEU A 382 -1.42 -11.57 32.71
C LEU A 382 -0.91 -10.15 32.96
N ASN A 383 -1.37 -9.18 32.16
CA ASN A 383 -0.88 -7.81 32.20
C ASN A 383 0.65 -7.70 32.23
N GLY A 384 1.32 -8.46 31.36
CA GLY A 384 2.78 -8.52 31.28
C GLY A 384 3.47 -9.26 32.42
N LYS A 385 2.76 -9.61 33.48
CA LYS A 385 3.31 -10.40 34.60
C LYS A 385 3.23 -11.88 34.29
N LYS A 386 4.32 -12.60 34.49
CA LYS A 386 4.41 -14.04 34.23
C LYS A 386 3.54 -14.82 35.21
N ILE A 387 2.72 -15.73 34.71
CA ILE A 387 1.92 -16.68 35.51
C ILE A 387 2.68 -18.00 35.57
N THR A 388 2.99 -18.44 36.79
CA THR A 388 3.74 -19.68 37.05
C THR A 388 2.92 -20.72 37.80
N ASP A 389 1.81 -20.29 38.45
CA ASP A 389 0.90 -21.21 39.15
C ASP A 389 -0.28 -21.59 38.24
N PRO A 390 -0.46 -22.90 37.95
CA PRO A 390 -1.61 -23.36 37.17
C PRO A 390 -2.98 -23.10 37.84
N ASN A 391 -2.99 -22.90 39.16
CA ASN A 391 -4.21 -22.62 39.92
C ASN A 391 -4.46 -21.12 40.15
N PHE A 392 -3.66 -20.26 39.53
CA PHE A 392 -3.79 -18.82 39.67
C PHE A 392 -5.20 -18.33 39.32
N VAL A 393 -5.80 -17.55 40.22
CA VAL A 393 -7.15 -16.99 40.07
C VAL A 393 -7.07 -15.49 39.82
N ILE A 394 -7.83 -14.98 38.85
CA ILE A 394 -7.86 -13.56 38.52
C ILE A 394 -8.79 -12.85 39.52
N THR A 395 -8.23 -11.84 40.21
CA THR A 395 -8.97 -10.97 41.14
C THR A 395 -9.08 -9.54 40.58
N LYS A 396 -9.91 -8.70 41.22
CA LYS A 396 -10.06 -7.29 40.81
C LYS A 396 -8.75 -6.50 40.79
N ASP A 397 -7.79 -6.87 41.65
CA ASP A 397 -6.47 -6.18 41.74
C ASP A 397 -5.62 -6.33 40.46
N PHE A 398 -5.96 -7.26 39.58
CA PHE A 398 -5.32 -7.45 38.28
C PHE A 398 -6.03 -6.71 37.14
N LEU A 399 -7.09 -5.96 37.42
CA LEU A 399 -7.76 -5.18 36.38
C LEU A 399 -7.01 -3.86 36.13
N LEU A 400 -6.93 -3.50 34.86
CA LEU A 400 -6.47 -2.22 34.38
C LEU A 400 -7.69 -1.34 34.14
N GLN A 401 -7.65 -0.07 34.56
CA GLN A 401 -8.80 0.85 34.43
C GLN A 401 -10.14 0.21 34.88
N GLU A 402 -10.12 -0.59 35.96
CA GLU A 402 -11.27 -1.25 36.59
C GLU A 402 -11.95 -2.33 35.74
N ASN A 403 -11.78 -2.38 34.42
CA ASN A 403 -12.51 -3.28 33.52
C ASN A 403 -11.69 -3.95 32.42
N LEU A 404 -10.37 -3.81 32.43
CA LEU A 404 -9.52 -4.38 31.38
C LEU A 404 -8.50 -5.36 31.95
N CYS A 405 -8.18 -6.40 31.22
CA CYS A 405 -6.96 -7.19 31.46
C CYS A 405 -6.42 -7.77 30.14
N VAL A 406 -5.11 -8.04 30.10
CA VAL A 406 -4.43 -8.57 28.93
C VAL A 406 -3.88 -9.94 29.24
N VAL A 407 -4.30 -10.95 28.50
CA VAL A 407 -3.73 -12.30 28.54
C VAL A 407 -2.79 -12.52 27.36
N SER A 408 -1.62 -13.15 27.60
CA SER A 408 -0.64 -13.38 26.53
C SER A 408 -0.06 -14.79 26.55
N ALA A 409 0.18 -15.32 25.35
CA ALA A 409 0.83 -16.60 25.09
C ALA A 409 2.17 -16.39 24.38
N GLY A 410 3.26 -16.53 25.13
CA GLY A 410 4.62 -16.25 24.65
C GLY A 410 4.78 -14.76 24.29
N LYS A 411 5.68 -14.50 23.32
CA LYS A 411 6.00 -13.14 22.86
C LYS A 411 5.21 -12.68 21.62
N LYS A 412 4.24 -13.48 21.15
CA LYS A 412 3.62 -13.23 19.84
C LYS A 412 2.11 -13.10 19.86
N LYS A 413 1.42 -13.65 20.85
CA LYS A 413 -0.05 -13.68 20.89
C LYS A 413 -0.55 -13.04 22.19
N SER A 414 -1.43 -12.06 22.05
CA SER A 414 -2.10 -11.42 23.19
C SER A 414 -3.53 -11.07 22.84
N VAL A 415 -4.42 -11.06 23.84
CA VAL A 415 -5.83 -10.67 23.72
C VAL A 415 -6.14 -9.71 24.87
N LEU A 416 -6.77 -8.58 24.56
CA LEU A 416 -7.35 -7.67 25.52
C LEU A 416 -8.76 -8.16 25.88
N ILE A 417 -9.02 -8.33 27.15
CA ILE A 417 -10.34 -8.71 27.68
C ILE A 417 -10.95 -7.47 28.31
N ARG A 418 -12.14 -7.08 27.85
CA ARG A 418 -12.97 -6.03 28.44
C ARG A 418 -14.08 -6.68 29.27
N LEU A 419 -14.15 -6.35 30.53
CA LEU A 419 -15.18 -6.86 31.42
C LEU A 419 -16.45 -6.03 31.31
N LYS A 420 -17.60 -6.74 31.15
CA LYS A 420 -18.94 -6.17 31.34
C LYS A 420 -19.41 -6.50 32.76
N PHE A 421 -19.78 -5.48 33.53
CA PHE A 421 -20.33 -5.58 34.87
C PHE A 421 -21.85 -5.63 34.81
#